data_6d70eb9b8e427631a62497d08d194211
#
_entry.id   6d70eb9b8e427631a62497d08d194211
#
_cell.length_a   1.000
_cell.length_b   1.000
_cell.length_c   1.000
_cell.angle_alpha   90.00
_cell.angle_beta   90.00
_cell.angle_gamma   90.00
#
_symmetry.space_group_name_H-M   'P 1'
#
loop_
_entity.id
_entity.type
_entity.pdbx_description
1 polymer ?
#
loop_
_entity_poly.entity_id
_entity_poly.type
_entity_poly.pdbx_seq_one_letter_code
_entity_poly.pdbx_strand_id
1 'polypeptide(L)'
;MTGTEARLARIRGRALPRSHNARTIAALASNPGCARRAILDAAGADKQRITAYAGFPAPFGQSRFALARGNAFEAQVKADGGAELLTLLREHLNLPIPEAHYDDLSEVGGSASPDLRHARTRSLLARAASANSAEGTMFDHPLLRLEVGGRHAFLEPDLIAFQLHGKFRVVEIKSFAVIDGQADGAKVAAAAIQSAVYILALRDALAEQNIPPEAVSDKAILVCPENFSNRPVATSLDVRKQLTVLRRQLARIARIDDLLDLLPPSLTFDLEPDGNGVPQRLLADLSRAIRLVEARYAPECLSTCEMCYFCREEAKGCTAALGRDAREELGGVEQVQTVLRLARADGIPAPGSDLAEAAAVLRAAARLRAGILQAAV
;
A
#
# COMPACT_ATOMS: atom_id res chain seq x y z
N MET A 1 -25.82 -14.61 -4.27
CA MET A 1 -25.16 -13.30 -4.17
C MET A 1 -25.91 -12.47 -3.16
N THR A 2 -25.21 -11.92 -2.17
CA THR A 2 -25.77 -10.93 -1.23
C THR A 2 -26.16 -9.66 -1.99
N GLY A 3 -27.00 -8.80 -1.41
CA GLY A 3 -27.35 -7.50 -2.02
C GLY A 3 -26.12 -6.64 -2.31
N THR A 4 -25.13 -6.67 -1.42
CA THR A 4 -23.83 -6.00 -1.53
C THR A 4 -23.00 -6.50 -2.72
N GLU A 5 -22.87 -7.82 -2.87
CA GLU A 5 -22.14 -8.40 -4.00
C GLU A 5 -22.76 -8.06 -5.34
N ALA A 6 -24.09 -8.13 -5.45
CA ALA A 6 -24.80 -7.75 -6.66
C ALA A 6 -24.58 -6.27 -7.00
N ARG A 7 -24.54 -5.40 -6.00
CA ARG A 7 -24.31 -3.97 -6.15
C ARG A 7 -22.86 -3.66 -6.57
N LEU A 8 -21.87 -4.30 -5.94
CA LEU A 8 -20.45 -4.18 -6.32
C LEU A 8 -20.20 -4.72 -7.74
N ALA A 9 -20.84 -5.83 -8.11
CA ALA A 9 -20.75 -6.37 -9.47
C ALA A 9 -21.32 -5.38 -10.51
N ARG A 10 -22.43 -4.71 -10.22
CA ARG A 10 -23.01 -3.66 -11.07
C ARG A 10 -22.08 -2.47 -11.21
N ILE A 11 -21.47 -2.02 -10.10
CA ILE A 11 -20.51 -0.93 -10.09
C ILE A 11 -19.31 -1.26 -10.99
N ARG A 12 -18.79 -2.47 -10.92
CA ARG A 12 -17.69 -2.94 -11.79
C ARG A 12 -18.10 -3.07 -13.25
N GLY A 13 -19.34 -3.46 -13.52
CA GLY A 13 -19.85 -3.79 -14.84
C GLY A 13 -19.37 -5.17 -15.33
N ARG A 14 -19.22 -5.32 -16.63
CA ARG A 14 -18.88 -6.60 -17.32
C ARG A 14 -17.44 -7.05 -17.15
N ALA A 15 -16.56 -6.16 -16.66
CA ALA A 15 -15.16 -6.51 -16.45
C ALA A 15 -15.00 -7.62 -15.41
N LEU A 16 -14.00 -8.51 -15.64
CA LEU A 16 -13.61 -9.49 -14.63
C LEU A 16 -13.08 -8.77 -13.38
N PRO A 17 -13.43 -9.27 -12.17
CA PRO A 17 -12.96 -8.65 -10.95
C PRO A 17 -11.44 -8.75 -10.82
N ARG A 18 -10.79 -7.64 -10.53
CA ARG A 18 -9.37 -7.62 -10.14
C ARG A 18 -9.22 -8.10 -8.70
N SER A 19 -8.27 -8.98 -8.47
CA SER A 19 -7.91 -9.44 -7.12
C SER A 19 -7.03 -8.41 -6.42
N HIS A 20 -7.15 -8.35 -5.10
CA HIS A 20 -6.20 -7.62 -4.27
C HIS A 20 -4.84 -8.33 -4.24
N ASN A 21 -3.79 -7.55 -4.09
CA ASN A 21 -2.44 -8.02 -3.77
C ASN A 21 -1.86 -7.16 -2.63
N ALA A 22 -0.68 -7.49 -2.14
CA ALA A 22 -0.07 -6.77 -1.03
C ALA A 22 0.06 -5.27 -1.29
N ARG A 23 0.38 -4.86 -2.53
CA ARG A 23 0.49 -3.46 -2.93
C ARG A 23 -0.85 -2.73 -2.89
N THR A 24 -1.92 -3.34 -3.40
CA THR A 24 -3.27 -2.71 -3.37
C THR A 24 -3.79 -2.59 -1.96
N ILE A 25 -3.52 -3.57 -1.09
CA ILE A 25 -3.90 -3.54 0.32
C ILE A 25 -3.05 -2.50 1.09
N ALA A 26 -1.74 -2.47 0.88
CA ALA A 26 -0.85 -1.46 1.46
C ALA A 26 -1.30 -0.04 1.11
N ALA A 27 -1.76 0.15 -0.10
CA ALA A 27 -2.24 1.44 -0.57
C ALA A 27 -3.55 1.91 0.09
N LEU A 28 -4.35 1.02 0.69
CA LEU A 28 -5.49 1.41 1.54
C LEU A 28 -5.01 2.12 2.81
N ALA A 29 -3.85 1.73 3.34
CA ALA A 29 -3.28 2.35 4.53
C ALA A 29 -2.58 3.69 4.22
N SER A 30 -2.10 3.91 3.00
CA SER A 30 -1.40 5.14 2.61
C SER A 30 -2.32 6.35 2.43
N ASN A 31 -3.59 6.13 2.02
CA ASN A 31 -4.60 7.19 1.93
C ASN A 31 -5.92 6.74 2.55
N PRO A 32 -5.98 6.71 3.88
CA PRO A 32 -7.16 6.30 4.61
C PRO A 32 -8.31 7.29 4.41
N GLY A 33 -9.51 6.76 4.10
CA GLY A 33 -10.72 7.56 4.00
C GLY A 33 -11.11 8.01 2.60
N CYS A 34 -10.41 7.59 1.55
CA CYS A 34 -10.84 7.80 0.17
C CYS A 34 -11.97 6.81 -0.17
N ALA A 35 -13.23 7.30 -0.23
CA ALA A 35 -14.40 6.47 -0.54
C ALA A 35 -14.31 5.90 -1.97
N ARG A 36 -13.87 6.70 -2.95
CA ARG A 36 -13.68 6.27 -4.34
C ARG A 36 -12.78 5.05 -4.44
N ARG A 37 -11.63 5.07 -3.75
CA ARG A 37 -10.73 3.94 -3.73
C ARG A 37 -11.39 2.73 -3.08
N ALA A 38 -12.00 2.89 -1.92
CA ALA A 38 -12.65 1.79 -1.20
C ALA A 38 -13.72 1.10 -2.06
N ILE A 39 -14.57 1.86 -2.74
CA ILE A 39 -15.61 1.33 -3.64
C ILE A 39 -15.03 0.61 -4.86
N LEU A 40 -14.03 1.22 -5.53
CA LEU A 40 -13.40 0.61 -6.71
C LEU A 40 -12.64 -0.68 -6.35
N ASP A 41 -11.94 -0.68 -5.24
CA ASP A 41 -11.21 -1.85 -4.76
C ASP A 41 -12.18 -2.96 -4.31
N ALA A 42 -13.21 -2.65 -3.54
CA ALA A 42 -14.23 -3.62 -3.15
C ALA A 42 -14.98 -4.21 -4.36
N ALA A 43 -15.30 -3.38 -5.36
CA ALA A 43 -15.91 -3.85 -6.61
C ALA A 43 -14.95 -4.70 -7.45
N GLY A 44 -13.64 -4.65 -7.20
CA GLY A 44 -12.62 -5.24 -8.07
C GLY A 44 -12.56 -4.57 -9.44
N ALA A 45 -12.80 -3.26 -9.50
CA ALA A 45 -12.81 -2.50 -10.75
C ALA A 45 -11.37 -2.33 -11.30
N ASP A 46 -11.24 -2.41 -12.63
CA ASP A 46 -9.97 -2.14 -13.31
C ASP A 46 -9.73 -0.63 -13.40
N LYS A 47 -9.19 -0.06 -12.33
CA LYS A 47 -8.92 1.38 -12.22
C LYS A 47 -8.01 1.89 -13.32
N GLN A 48 -7.02 1.09 -13.73
CA GLN A 48 -6.07 1.47 -14.78
C GLN A 48 -6.79 1.63 -16.13
N ARG A 49 -7.67 0.68 -16.47
CA ARG A 49 -8.45 0.75 -17.71
C ARG A 49 -9.46 1.89 -17.67
N ILE A 50 -10.11 2.10 -16.52
CA ILE A 50 -11.07 3.20 -16.33
C ILE A 50 -10.38 4.55 -16.53
N THR A 51 -9.24 4.79 -15.90
CA THR A 51 -8.53 6.08 -16.01
C THR A 51 -7.89 6.29 -17.37
N ALA A 52 -7.35 5.24 -17.98
CA ALA A 52 -6.81 5.33 -19.33
C ALA A 52 -7.91 5.76 -20.33
N TYR A 53 -9.09 5.15 -20.24
CA TYR A 53 -10.23 5.53 -21.07
C TYR A 53 -10.75 6.93 -20.77
N ALA A 54 -10.73 7.35 -19.49
CA ALA A 54 -11.10 8.71 -19.09
C ALA A 54 -10.09 9.79 -19.52
N GLY A 55 -9.00 9.43 -20.21
CA GLY A 55 -7.98 10.38 -20.68
C GLY A 55 -6.88 10.69 -19.65
N PHE A 56 -6.81 9.93 -18.56
CA PHE A 56 -5.82 10.09 -17.49
C PHE A 56 -5.02 8.80 -17.26
N PRO A 57 -4.29 8.29 -18.28
CA PRO A 57 -3.50 7.08 -18.12
C PRO A 57 -2.43 7.28 -17.05
N ALA A 58 -2.43 6.45 -16.03
CA ALA A 58 -1.39 6.43 -15.02
C ALA A 58 -0.39 5.32 -15.38
N PRO A 59 0.90 5.63 -15.57
CA PRO A 59 1.94 4.62 -15.75
C PRO A 59 2.16 3.92 -14.40
N PHE A 60 1.32 2.93 -14.13
CA PHE A 60 1.37 2.18 -12.88
C PHE A 60 2.11 0.87 -13.12
N GLY A 61 3.22 0.69 -12.43
CA GLY A 61 4.05 -0.50 -12.54
C GLY A 61 5.53 -0.16 -12.40
N GLN A 62 6.31 -1.17 -12.14
CA GLN A 62 7.77 -1.04 -12.18
C GLN A 62 8.24 -1.19 -13.63
N SER A 63 9.29 -0.47 -14.02
CA SER A 63 9.92 -0.67 -15.31
C SER A 63 10.51 -2.10 -15.38
N ARG A 64 10.64 -2.66 -16.60
CA ARG A 64 11.28 -3.98 -16.79
C ARG A 64 12.68 -4.04 -16.18
N PHE A 65 13.42 -2.94 -16.26
CA PHE A 65 14.74 -2.83 -15.65
C PHE A 65 14.68 -2.91 -14.11
N ALA A 66 13.75 -2.20 -13.49
CA ALA A 66 13.56 -2.24 -12.03
C ALA A 66 13.14 -3.64 -11.56
N LEU A 67 12.27 -4.32 -12.30
CA LEU A 67 11.86 -5.71 -12.01
C LEU A 67 13.05 -6.67 -12.15
N ALA A 68 13.80 -6.61 -13.26
CA ALA A 68 14.96 -7.46 -13.48
C ALA A 68 16.02 -7.27 -12.38
N ARG A 69 16.29 -6.02 -11.99
CA ARG A 69 17.19 -5.69 -10.89
C ARG A 69 16.68 -6.23 -9.55
N GLY A 70 15.37 -6.11 -9.29
CA GLY A 70 14.73 -6.64 -8.09
C GLY A 70 14.93 -8.15 -7.99
N ASN A 71 14.55 -8.87 -9.04
CA ASN A 71 14.65 -10.33 -9.10
C ASN A 71 16.12 -10.82 -9.00
N ALA A 72 17.05 -10.11 -9.64
CA ALA A 72 18.47 -10.48 -9.56
C ALA A 72 19.04 -10.31 -8.15
N PHE A 73 18.69 -9.21 -7.45
CA PHE A 73 19.13 -8.99 -6.08
C PHE A 73 18.49 -10.00 -5.12
N GLU A 74 17.20 -10.27 -5.26
CA GLU A 74 16.50 -11.26 -4.46
C GLU A 74 17.09 -12.66 -4.66
N ALA A 75 17.30 -13.09 -5.91
CA ALA A 75 17.94 -14.37 -6.22
C ALA A 75 19.34 -14.49 -5.62
N GLN A 76 20.13 -13.40 -5.63
CA GLN A 76 21.44 -13.38 -4.99
C GLN A 76 21.33 -13.57 -3.47
N VAL A 77 20.44 -12.80 -2.80
CA VAL A 77 20.26 -12.90 -1.33
C VAL A 77 19.79 -14.28 -0.89
N LYS A 78 19.04 -14.97 -1.74
CA LYS A 78 18.49 -16.32 -1.50
C LYS A 78 19.38 -17.46 -2.01
N ALA A 79 20.49 -17.14 -2.68
CA ALA A 79 21.40 -18.16 -3.22
C ALA A 79 21.90 -19.13 -2.14
N ASP A 80 22.28 -20.34 -2.57
CA ASP A 80 22.84 -21.40 -1.71
C ASP A 80 21.97 -21.74 -0.48
N GLY A 81 20.63 -21.83 -0.71
CA GLY A 81 19.67 -22.10 0.34
C GLY A 81 19.59 -20.98 1.39
N GLY A 82 19.85 -19.73 0.98
CA GLY A 82 19.78 -18.57 1.83
C GLY A 82 20.95 -18.41 2.81
N ALA A 83 22.10 -18.99 2.54
CA ALA A 83 23.27 -18.97 3.43
C ALA A 83 23.73 -17.54 3.79
N GLU A 84 23.79 -16.64 2.80
CA GLU A 84 24.12 -15.22 3.02
C GLU A 84 23.03 -14.54 3.86
N LEU A 85 21.77 -14.78 3.54
CA LEU A 85 20.64 -14.28 4.29
C LEU A 85 20.65 -14.78 5.75
N LEU A 86 20.93 -16.07 5.96
CA LEU A 86 21.02 -16.63 7.30
C LEU A 86 22.12 -15.97 8.12
N THR A 87 23.28 -15.71 7.53
CA THR A 87 24.36 -14.98 8.18
C THR A 87 23.91 -13.57 8.56
N LEU A 88 23.27 -12.86 7.62
CA LEU A 88 22.74 -11.53 7.84
C LEU A 88 21.68 -11.49 8.96
N LEU A 89 20.79 -12.49 9.00
CA LEU A 89 19.77 -12.61 10.07
C LEU A 89 20.41 -12.87 11.45
N ARG A 90 21.46 -13.69 11.51
CA ARG A 90 22.22 -13.95 12.75
C ARG A 90 22.85 -12.68 13.28
N GLU A 91 23.55 -11.95 12.44
CA GLU A 91 24.21 -10.69 12.79
C GLU A 91 23.18 -9.64 13.24
N HIS A 92 22.10 -9.47 12.48
CA HIS A 92 21.07 -8.47 12.78
C HIS A 92 20.27 -8.79 14.05
N LEU A 93 19.91 -10.06 14.25
CA LEU A 93 19.10 -10.49 15.37
C LEU A 93 19.92 -10.75 16.64
N ASN A 94 21.24 -10.75 16.52
CA ASN A 94 22.19 -11.09 17.60
C ASN A 94 21.81 -12.39 18.31
N LEU A 95 21.39 -13.39 17.54
CA LEU A 95 20.93 -14.69 18.04
C LEU A 95 21.76 -15.82 17.46
N PRO A 96 22.17 -16.79 18.27
CA PRO A 96 22.84 -17.98 17.79
C PRO A 96 21.82 -18.91 17.12
N ILE A 97 21.50 -18.66 15.86
CA ILE A 97 20.74 -19.60 15.02
C ILE A 97 21.74 -20.62 14.50
N PRO A 98 21.78 -21.88 15.01
CA PRO A 98 22.85 -22.81 14.67
C PRO A 98 22.75 -23.27 13.23
N GLU A 99 21.59 -23.72 12.80
CA GLU A 99 21.26 -24.12 11.43
C GLU A 99 19.85 -23.65 11.09
N ALA A 100 19.56 -23.51 9.81
CA ALA A 100 18.21 -23.21 9.35
C ALA A 100 17.86 -24.15 8.18
N HIS A 101 16.67 -24.71 8.28
CA HIS A 101 16.06 -25.41 7.17
C HIS A 101 15.46 -24.37 6.21
N TYR A 102 15.69 -24.56 4.91
CA TYR A 102 15.18 -23.67 3.87
C TYR A 102 14.14 -24.41 3.03
N ASP A 103 12.91 -23.96 3.10
CA ASP A 103 11.76 -24.49 2.35
C ASP A 103 11.34 -23.50 1.26
N ASP A 104 11.66 -23.78 0.00
CA ASP A 104 11.12 -23.04 -1.15
C ASP A 104 9.68 -23.50 -1.44
N LEU A 105 8.74 -22.58 -1.32
CA LEU A 105 7.31 -22.84 -1.53
C LEU A 105 6.78 -22.26 -2.84
N SER A 106 7.64 -21.72 -3.70
CA SER A 106 7.25 -21.13 -4.98
C SER A 106 6.61 -22.15 -5.92
N GLU A 107 7.13 -23.38 -5.94
CA GLU A 107 6.68 -24.48 -6.83
C GLU A 107 5.83 -25.55 -6.12
N VAL A 108 5.52 -25.37 -4.86
CA VAL A 108 4.75 -26.36 -4.09
C VAL A 108 3.35 -26.52 -4.67
N GLY A 109 3.11 -27.68 -5.26
CA GLY A 109 1.83 -28.06 -5.86
C GLY A 109 1.78 -27.90 -7.38
N GLY A 110 2.87 -27.58 -8.05
CA GLY A 110 2.90 -27.36 -9.51
C GLY A 110 1.96 -26.23 -9.92
N SER A 111 1.13 -26.43 -10.95
CA SER A 111 0.03 -25.51 -11.31
C SER A 111 -1.17 -25.58 -10.32
N ALA A 112 -0.93 -25.98 -9.08
CA ALA A 112 -1.95 -26.15 -8.07
C ALA A 112 -2.66 -24.80 -7.77
N SER A 113 -3.90 -24.89 -7.38
CA SER A 113 -4.69 -23.72 -7.04
C SER A 113 -4.03 -22.92 -5.90
N PRO A 114 -4.17 -21.60 -5.85
CA PRO A 114 -3.67 -20.79 -4.75
C PRO A 114 -4.12 -21.29 -3.37
N ASP A 115 -5.31 -21.88 -3.28
CA ASP A 115 -5.84 -22.47 -2.04
C ASP A 115 -5.01 -23.65 -1.57
N LEU A 116 -4.54 -24.52 -2.47
CA LEU A 116 -3.66 -25.65 -2.11
C LEU A 116 -2.27 -25.16 -1.67
N ARG A 117 -1.69 -24.19 -2.36
CA ARG A 117 -0.42 -23.57 -1.93
C ARG A 117 -0.57 -22.94 -0.54
N HIS A 118 -1.65 -22.20 -0.31
CA HIS A 118 -1.94 -21.61 0.99
C HIS A 118 -2.11 -22.67 2.09
N ALA A 119 -2.89 -23.74 1.82
CA ALA A 119 -3.06 -24.83 2.78
C ALA A 119 -1.74 -25.50 3.14
N ARG A 120 -0.86 -25.72 2.15
CA ARG A 120 0.48 -26.26 2.37
C ARG A 120 1.35 -25.33 3.22
N THR A 121 1.42 -24.04 2.86
CA THR A 121 2.11 -23.01 3.64
C THR A 121 1.65 -23.03 5.10
N ARG A 122 0.35 -23.00 5.34
CA ARG A 122 -0.23 -23.01 6.68
C ARG A 122 0.15 -24.25 7.48
N SER A 123 0.13 -25.43 6.85
CA SER A 123 0.53 -26.68 7.49
C SER A 123 2.00 -26.67 7.90
N LEU A 124 2.88 -26.13 7.06
CA LEU A 124 4.30 -26.04 7.33
C LEU A 124 4.61 -25.04 8.45
N LEU A 125 3.96 -23.88 8.44
CA LEU A 125 4.07 -22.87 9.49
C LEU A 125 3.60 -23.41 10.85
N ALA A 126 2.46 -24.13 10.89
CA ALA A 126 1.95 -24.74 12.10
C ALA A 126 2.91 -25.81 12.66
N ARG A 127 3.48 -26.62 11.78
CA ARG A 127 4.48 -27.63 12.17
C ARG A 127 5.74 -26.97 12.74
N ALA A 128 6.24 -25.90 12.11
CA ALA A 128 7.40 -25.17 12.62
C ALA A 128 7.11 -24.51 13.99
N ALA A 129 5.91 -23.97 14.16
CA ALA A 129 5.49 -23.38 15.44
C ALA A 129 5.39 -24.40 16.58
N SER A 130 5.07 -25.65 16.26
CA SER A 130 4.92 -26.74 17.24
C SER A 130 6.23 -27.47 17.49
N ALA A 131 7.23 -27.32 16.62
CA ALA A 131 8.52 -27.97 16.77
C ALA A 131 9.31 -27.29 17.91
N ASN A 132 9.70 -28.11 18.89
CA ASN A 132 10.57 -27.66 19.97
C ASN A 132 12.05 -27.76 19.53
N SER A 133 12.36 -27.34 18.28
CA SER A 133 13.68 -27.49 17.69
C SER A 133 14.52 -26.24 17.92
N ALA A 134 15.81 -26.47 18.15
CA ALA A 134 16.83 -25.43 18.15
C ALA A 134 17.15 -24.90 16.74
N GLU A 135 16.54 -25.49 15.71
CA GLU A 135 16.75 -25.16 14.31
C GLU A 135 15.75 -24.09 13.85
N GLY A 136 16.24 -23.08 13.14
CA GLY A 136 15.42 -22.11 12.45
C GLY A 136 14.85 -22.71 11.17
N THR A 137 13.71 -22.20 10.69
CA THR A 137 13.16 -22.52 9.36
C THR A 137 12.94 -21.24 8.58
N MET A 138 13.40 -21.19 7.35
CA MET A 138 13.11 -20.13 6.41
C MET A 138 12.13 -20.64 5.35
N PHE A 139 11.00 -19.97 5.21
CA PHE A 139 9.98 -20.27 4.20
C PHE A 139 10.09 -19.24 3.09
N ASP A 140 10.55 -19.67 1.93
CA ASP A 140 10.65 -18.84 0.74
C ASP A 140 9.34 -18.86 -0.06
N HIS A 141 8.89 -17.72 -0.53
CA HIS A 141 7.65 -17.55 -1.28
C HIS A 141 6.40 -18.23 -0.66
N PRO A 142 6.19 -18.15 0.65
CA PRO A 142 5.00 -18.75 1.26
C PRO A 142 3.76 -18.01 0.80
N LEU A 143 2.68 -18.75 0.47
CA LEU A 143 1.43 -18.14 0.03
C LEU A 143 0.49 -17.96 1.21
N LEU A 144 0.29 -16.73 1.62
CA LEU A 144 -0.66 -16.33 2.66
C LEU A 144 -1.99 -15.90 2.06
N ARG A 145 -3.02 -15.82 2.89
CA ARG A 145 -4.36 -15.38 2.51
C ARG A 145 -4.85 -14.33 3.50
N LEU A 146 -5.46 -13.27 2.97
CA LEU A 146 -6.09 -12.22 3.76
C LEU A 146 -7.48 -11.94 3.21
N GLU A 147 -8.48 -11.79 4.07
CA GLU A 147 -9.81 -11.37 3.66
C GLU A 147 -9.89 -9.84 3.57
N VAL A 148 -10.38 -9.36 2.43
CA VAL A 148 -10.57 -7.93 2.15
C VAL A 148 -11.95 -7.70 1.54
N GLY A 149 -12.86 -7.12 2.31
CA GLY A 149 -14.22 -6.84 1.85
C GLY A 149 -15.00 -8.08 1.38
N GLY A 150 -14.90 -9.19 2.12
CA GLY A 150 -15.56 -10.47 1.80
C GLY A 150 -14.90 -11.26 0.68
N ARG A 151 -13.70 -10.86 0.23
CA ARG A 151 -12.95 -11.53 -0.84
C ARG A 151 -11.56 -11.92 -0.36
N HIS A 152 -11.09 -13.08 -0.79
CA HIS A 152 -9.74 -13.53 -0.49
C HIS A 152 -8.70 -12.88 -1.39
N ALA A 153 -7.65 -12.35 -0.78
CA ALA A 153 -6.42 -11.91 -1.44
C ALA A 153 -5.30 -12.89 -1.09
N PHE A 154 -4.64 -13.43 -2.11
CA PHE A 154 -3.45 -14.24 -1.92
C PHE A 154 -2.21 -13.35 -1.95
N LEU A 155 -1.33 -13.55 -0.99
CA LEU A 155 -0.18 -12.70 -0.70
C LEU A 155 1.07 -13.57 -0.57
N GLU A 156 2.12 -13.17 -1.25
CA GLU A 156 3.38 -13.90 -1.30
C GLU A 156 4.51 -12.99 -0.78
N PRO A 157 4.85 -13.05 0.52
CA PRO A 157 6.04 -12.38 1.03
C PRO A 157 7.31 -13.00 0.49
N ASP A 158 8.37 -12.20 0.37
CA ASP A 158 9.65 -12.68 -0.13
C ASP A 158 10.18 -13.83 0.72
N LEU A 159 10.06 -13.70 2.05
CA LEU A 159 10.46 -14.77 2.97
C LEU A 159 9.81 -14.61 4.36
N ILE A 160 9.56 -15.73 5.02
CA ILE A 160 9.23 -15.80 6.44
C ILE A 160 10.32 -16.59 7.17
N ALA A 161 10.96 -15.98 8.14
CA ALA A 161 11.94 -16.63 9.00
C ALA A 161 11.30 -17.00 10.35
N PHE A 162 11.37 -18.27 10.71
CA PHE A 162 11.04 -18.76 12.03
C PHE A 162 12.30 -18.76 12.91
N GLN A 163 12.16 -18.28 14.12
CA GLN A 163 13.26 -18.09 15.05
C GLN A 163 13.13 -18.95 16.31
N LEU A 164 14.27 -19.34 16.87
CA LEU A 164 14.37 -19.73 18.26
C LEU A 164 13.60 -18.75 19.16
N HIS A 165 12.82 -19.17 20.09
CA HIS A 165 11.83 -18.42 20.89
C HIS A 165 10.44 -18.33 20.29
N GLY A 166 10.12 -19.14 19.27
CA GLY A 166 8.75 -19.29 18.77
C GLY A 166 8.19 -18.07 18.03
N LYS A 167 9.03 -17.21 17.45
CA LYS A 167 8.56 -16.04 16.73
C LYS A 167 8.87 -16.09 15.24
N PHE A 168 7.84 -15.96 14.43
CA PHE A 168 7.97 -15.71 13.01
C PHE A 168 8.30 -14.24 12.75
N ARG A 169 9.14 -14.01 11.73
CA ARG A 169 9.48 -12.69 11.21
C ARG A 169 9.32 -12.66 9.72
N VAL A 170 8.69 -11.60 9.21
CA VAL A 170 8.65 -11.33 7.78
C VAL A 170 9.96 -10.66 7.39
N VAL A 171 10.56 -11.17 6.32
CA VAL A 171 11.73 -10.58 5.67
C VAL A 171 11.28 -10.05 4.31
N GLU A 172 11.55 -8.80 4.05
CA GLU A 172 11.22 -8.09 2.82
C GLU A 172 12.51 -7.71 2.11
N ILE A 173 12.68 -8.13 0.87
CA ILE A 173 13.89 -7.89 0.07
C ILE A 173 13.58 -6.80 -0.95
N LYS A 174 14.35 -5.72 -0.97
CA LYS A 174 14.15 -4.59 -1.88
C LYS A 174 15.45 -4.18 -2.54
N SER A 175 15.41 -3.88 -3.82
CA SER A 175 16.58 -3.50 -4.62
C SER A 175 16.92 -2.01 -4.62
N PHE A 176 16.30 -1.19 -3.78
CA PHE A 176 16.75 0.19 -3.60
C PHE A 176 17.95 0.24 -2.65
N ALA A 177 18.91 1.11 -2.96
CA ALA A 177 20.14 1.19 -2.18
C ALA A 177 19.96 1.88 -0.82
N VAL A 178 20.71 1.40 0.16
CA VAL A 178 20.99 2.10 1.43
C VAL A 178 22.35 2.76 1.25
N ILE A 179 22.39 4.10 1.17
CA ILE A 179 23.62 4.87 0.91
C ILE A 179 24.08 5.49 2.23
N ASP A 180 25.30 5.18 2.65
CA ASP A 180 25.88 5.65 3.92
C ASP A 180 24.97 5.41 5.13
N GLY A 181 24.32 4.24 5.18
CA GLY A 181 23.39 3.87 6.23
C GLY A 181 22.00 4.54 6.13
N GLN A 182 21.72 5.30 5.08
CA GLN A 182 20.45 5.99 4.86
C GLN A 182 19.74 5.45 3.62
N ALA A 183 18.45 5.21 3.73
CA ALA A 183 17.57 4.83 2.63
C ALA A 183 16.52 5.92 2.37
N ASP A 184 15.98 5.94 1.16
CA ASP A 184 14.83 6.79 0.81
C ASP A 184 13.65 6.51 1.75
N GLY A 185 13.27 7.51 2.55
CA GLY A 185 12.23 7.39 3.58
C GLY A 185 10.86 6.96 3.01
N ALA A 186 10.52 7.39 1.79
CA ALA A 186 9.25 7.02 1.15
C ALA A 186 9.27 5.53 0.76
N LYS A 187 10.41 5.01 0.28
CA LYS A 187 10.56 3.59 -0.07
C LYS A 187 10.55 2.70 1.17
N VAL A 188 11.21 3.14 2.25
CA VAL A 188 11.19 2.44 3.55
C VAL A 188 9.77 2.42 4.12
N ALA A 189 9.04 3.55 4.07
CA ALA A 189 7.65 3.62 4.52
C ALA A 189 6.74 2.68 3.71
N ALA A 190 6.93 2.60 2.40
CA ALA A 190 6.17 1.68 1.53
C ALA A 190 6.48 0.21 1.88
N ALA A 191 7.74 -0.15 2.10
CA ALA A 191 8.15 -1.48 2.54
C ALA A 191 7.55 -1.84 3.91
N ALA A 192 7.56 -0.89 4.86
CA ALA A 192 6.96 -1.09 6.18
C ALA A 192 5.45 -1.37 6.12
N ILE A 193 4.72 -0.66 5.25
CA ILE A 193 3.28 -0.92 5.05
C ILE A 193 3.07 -2.29 4.39
N GLN A 194 3.87 -2.66 3.40
CA GLN A 194 3.79 -3.96 2.74
C GLN A 194 4.09 -5.09 3.72
N SER A 195 5.13 -4.97 4.53
CA SER A 195 5.45 -5.93 5.59
C SER A 195 4.31 -6.06 6.63
N ALA A 196 3.63 -4.95 6.97
CA ALA A 196 2.46 -5.00 7.85
C ALA A 196 1.31 -5.82 7.26
N VAL A 197 1.09 -5.75 5.93
CA VAL A 197 0.09 -6.59 5.25
C VAL A 197 0.45 -8.06 5.40
N TYR A 198 1.70 -8.43 5.18
CA TYR A 198 2.16 -9.81 5.32
C TYR A 198 2.09 -10.32 6.78
N ILE A 199 2.48 -9.49 7.75
CA ILE A 199 2.37 -9.83 9.18
C ILE A 199 0.91 -10.08 9.57
N LEU A 200 -0.02 -9.26 9.08
CA LEU A 200 -1.44 -9.46 9.36
C LEU A 200 -1.94 -10.79 8.76
N ALA A 201 -1.65 -11.04 7.49
CA ALA A 201 -2.04 -12.28 6.81
C ALA A 201 -1.41 -13.53 7.46
N LEU A 202 -0.16 -13.42 7.95
CA LEU A 202 0.51 -14.48 8.67
C LEU A 202 -0.16 -14.76 10.02
N ARG A 203 -0.56 -13.72 10.75
CA ARG A 203 -1.32 -13.86 12.00
C ARG A 203 -2.66 -14.56 11.79
N ASP A 204 -3.37 -14.20 10.72
CA ASP A 204 -4.64 -14.82 10.38
C ASP A 204 -4.44 -16.31 10.02
N ALA A 205 -3.42 -16.63 9.22
CA ALA A 205 -3.09 -18.01 8.85
C ALA A 205 -2.71 -18.88 10.07
N LEU A 206 -2.01 -18.31 11.06
CA LEU A 206 -1.64 -19.01 12.29
C LEU A 206 -2.83 -19.09 13.27
N ALA A 207 -3.68 -18.08 13.35
CA ALA A 207 -4.88 -18.10 14.17
C ALA A 207 -5.86 -19.22 13.74
N GLU A 208 -5.95 -19.53 12.44
CA GLU A 208 -6.70 -20.68 11.93
C GLU A 208 -6.15 -22.04 12.44
N GLN A 209 -4.94 -22.07 13.00
CA GLN A 209 -4.29 -23.22 13.62
C GLN A 209 -4.21 -23.11 15.15
N ASN A 210 -4.97 -22.19 15.75
CA ASN A 210 -4.94 -21.88 17.19
C ASN A 210 -3.56 -21.44 17.73
N ILE A 211 -2.72 -20.88 16.87
CA ILE A 211 -1.44 -20.30 17.25
C ILE A 211 -1.65 -18.81 17.54
N PRO A 212 -1.21 -18.31 18.70
CA PRO A 212 -1.49 -16.94 19.13
C PRO A 212 -0.76 -15.91 18.26
N PRO A 213 -1.32 -14.70 18.07
CA PRO A 213 -0.74 -13.66 17.21
C PRO A 213 0.64 -13.17 17.70
N GLU A 214 0.97 -13.38 18.96
CA GLU A 214 2.28 -13.07 19.56
C GLU A 214 3.40 -13.94 18.99
N ALA A 215 3.08 -15.06 18.36
CA ALA A 215 4.03 -15.88 17.63
C ALA A 215 4.59 -15.15 16.38
N VAL A 216 3.96 -14.04 15.97
CA VAL A 216 4.44 -13.21 14.85
C VAL A 216 4.97 -11.88 15.37
N SER A 217 6.23 -11.58 15.08
CA SER A 217 6.87 -10.31 15.46
C SER A 217 6.20 -9.10 14.80
N ASP A 218 6.08 -8.00 15.55
CA ASP A 218 5.72 -6.69 15.00
C ASP A 218 6.88 -6.00 14.26
N LYS A 219 8.06 -6.62 14.29
CA LYS A 219 9.24 -6.12 13.59
C LYS A 219 9.49 -6.98 12.36
N ALA A 220 9.40 -6.40 11.18
CA ALA A 220 9.88 -6.98 9.94
C ALA A 220 11.37 -6.72 9.76
N ILE A 221 12.01 -7.48 8.91
CA ILE A 221 13.39 -7.26 8.50
C ILE A 221 13.37 -6.81 7.04
N LEU A 222 13.97 -5.66 6.78
CA LEU A 222 14.16 -5.14 5.43
C LEU A 222 15.59 -5.41 5.00
N VAL A 223 15.76 -6.08 3.86
CA VAL A 223 17.06 -6.38 3.25
C VAL A 223 17.19 -5.55 1.97
N CYS A 224 18.26 -4.77 1.88
CA CYS A 224 18.55 -3.90 0.74
C CYS A 224 20.04 -3.98 0.34
N PRO A 225 20.41 -3.60 -0.89
CA PRO A 225 21.81 -3.48 -1.28
C PRO A 225 22.45 -2.27 -0.61
N GLU A 226 23.68 -2.45 -0.09
CA GLU A 226 24.49 -1.40 0.50
C GLU A 226 25.15 -0.56 -0.59
N ASN A 227 25.00 0.74 -0.50
CA ASN A 227 25.54 1.71 -1.44
C ASN A 227 25.17 1.35 -2.90
N PHE A 228 26.15 1.31 -3.79
CA PHE A 228 25.97 0.91 -5.19
C PHE A 228 26.44 -0.54 -5.45
N SER A 229 26.75 -1.30 -4.39
CA SER A 229 27.09 -2.73 -4.46
C SER A 229 25.83 -3.58 -4.42
N ASN A 230 26.01 -4.89 -4.60
CA ASN A 230 24.95 -5.88 -4.34
C ASN A 230 25.09 -6.53 -2.96
N ARG A 231 25.99 -6.05 -2.10
CA ARG A 231 26.14 -6.57 -0.75
C ARG A 231 24.85 -6.28 0.04
N PRO A 232 24.18 -7.31 0.58
CA PRO A 232 22.97 -7.09 1.33
C PRO A 232 23.25 -6.54 2.73
N VAL A 233 22.41 -5.60 3.17
CA VAL A 233 22.35 -5.13 4.55
C VAL A 233 20.92 -5.27 5.06
N ALA A 234 20.76 -5.56 6.36
CA ALA A 234 19.48 -5.74 6.98
C ALA A 234 19.18 -4.66 8.02
N THR A 235 17.92 -4.24 8.09
CA THR A 235 17.42 -3.34 9.13
C THR A 235 16.08 -3.81 9.67
N SER A 236 15.80 -3.53 10.94
CA SER A 236 14.53 -3.85 11.58
C SER A 236 13.53 -2.72 11.39
N LEU A 237 12.35 -3.04 10.92
CA LEU A 237 11.22 -2.12 10.77
C LEU A 237 10.15 -2.42 11.80
N ASP A 238 9.91 -1.51 12.75
CA ASP A 238 8.75 -1.60 13.64
C ASP A 238 7.49 -1.16 12.90
N VAL A 239 6.56 -2.09 12.67
CA VAL A 239 5.36 -1.86 11.87
C VAL A 239 4.06 -1.80 12.68
N ARG A 240 4.13 -1.61 13.98
CA ARG A 240 2.93 -1.54 14.86
C ARG A 240 1.96 -0.43 14.46
N LYS A 241 2.50 0.73 14.07
CA LYS A 241 1.69 1.85 13.59
C LYS A 241 0.96 1.48 12.30
N GLN A 242 1.66 0.88 11.35
CA GLN A 242 1.12 0.44 10.06
C GLN A 242 0.06 -0.65 10.23
N LEU A 243 0.28 -1.61 11.13
CA LEU A 243 -0.70 -2.65 11.49
C LEU A 243 -1.99 -2.03 12.05
N THR A 244 -1.88 -1.04 12.92
CA THR A 244 -3.05 -0.36 13.50
C THR A 244 -3.86 0.37 12.43
N VAL A 245 -3.18 1.11 11.55
CA VAL A 245 -3.84 1.82 10.43
C VAL A 245 -4.49 0.82 9.48
N LEU A 246 -3.78 -0.22 9.08
CA LEU A 246 -4.26 -1.25 8.17
C LEU A 246 -5.52 -1.95 8.69
N ARG A 247 -5.53 -2.39 9.94
CA ARG A 247 -6.72 -3.01 10.57
C ARG A 247 -7.94 -2.09 10.52
N ARG A 248 -7.76 -0.80 10.81
CA ARG A 248 -8.85 0.19 10.70
C ARG A 248 -9.39 0.31 9.26
N GLN A 249 -8.49 0.26 8.27
CA GLN A 249 -8.91 0.36 6.87
C GLN A 249 -9.66 -0.89 6.41
N LEU A 250 -9.17 -2.08 6.78
CA LEU A 250 -9.87 -3.33 6.48
C LEU A 250 -11.24 -3.40 7.15
N ALA A 251 -11.36 -2.97 8.42
CA ALA A 251 -12.64 -2.88 9.11
C ALA A 251 -13.62 -1.89 8.45
N ARG A 252 -13.11 -0.82 7.80
CA ARG A 252 -13.96 0.09 7.01
C ARG A 252 -14.46 -0.54 5.71
N ILE A 253 -13.60 -1.32 5.04
CA ILE A 253 -14.00 -2.03 3.82
C ILE A 253 -14.99 -3.15 4.16
N ALA A 254 -14.88 -3.79 5.31
CA ALA A 254 -15.89 -4.75 5.77
C ALA A 254 -17.29 -4.12 5.94
N ARG A 255 -17.37 -2.80 6.15
CA ARG A 255 -18.61 -2.01 6.20
C ARG A 255 -18.85 -1.23 4.92
N ILE A 256 -18.56 -1.83 3.78
CA ILE A 256 -18.70 -1.18 2.47
C ILE A 256 -20.15 -0.77 2.18
N ASP A 257 -21.12 -1.46 2.79
CA ASP A 257 -22.54 -1.15 2.66
C ASP A 257 -22.88 0.28 3.07
N ASP A 258 -22.27 0.78 4.15
CA ASP A 258 -22.44 2.16 4.61
C ASP A 258 -22.06 3.19 3.52
N LEU A 259 -21.03 2.88 2.74
CA LEU A 259 -20.61 3.72 1.62
C LEU A 259 -21.51 3.53 0.39
N LEU A 260 -21.93 2.30 0.13
CA LEU A 260 -22.82 2.00 -0.98
C LEU A 260 -24.17 2.71 -0.82
N ASP A 261 -24.70 2.79 0.38
CA ASP A 261 -26.01 3.40 0.65
C ASP A 261 -26.04 4.90 0.37
N LEU A 262 -24.89 5.56 0.37
CA LEU A 262 -24.74 6.97 0.00
C LEU A 262 -24.69 7.19 -1.52
N LEU A 263 -24.61 6.11 -2.33
CA LEU A 263 -24.41 6.21 -3.77
C LEU A 263 -25.68 5.83 -4.54
N PRO A 264 -25.90 6.42 -5.72
CA PRO A 264 -27.03 6.06 -6.56
C PRO A 264 -27.05 4.56 -6.88
N PRO A 265 -28.22 3.87 -6.81
CA PRO A 265 -28.33 2.45 -7.15
C PRO A 265 -27.89 2.12 -8.59
N SER A 266 -27.99 3.09 -9.49
CA SER A 266 -27.61 2.97 -10.91
C SER A 266 -26.12 3.21 -11.18
N LEU A 267 -25.32 3.53 -10.15
CA LEU A 267 -23.89 3.79 -10.34
C LEU A 267 -23.18 2.58 -10.95
N THR A 268 -22.46 2.83 -12.03
CA THR A 268 -21.61 1.83 -12.68
C THR A 268 -20.38 2.50 -13.31
N PHE A 269 -19.28 1.76 -13.35
CA PHE A 269 -18.05 2.10 -14.08
C PHE A 269 -17.85 1.18 -15.29
N ASP A 270 -18.90 0.45 -15.72
CA ASP A 270 -18.85 -0.35 -16.92
C ASP A 270 -18.45 0.54 -18.11
N LEU A 271 -17.45 0.12 -18.85
CA LEU A 271 -17.00 0.80 -20.07
C LEU A 271 -17.85 0.41 -21.30
N GLU A 272 -18.82 -0.48 -21.11
CA GLU A 272 -19.75 -0.97 -22.15
C GLU A 272 -18.99 -1.44 -23.40
N PRO A 273 -18.04 -2.40 -23.27
CA PRO A 273 -17.22 -2.83 -24.39
C PRO A 273 -18.07 -3.50 -25.48
N ASP A 274 -17.73 -3.24 -26.74
CA ASP A 274 -18.29 -3.97 -27.89
C ASP A 274 -17.76 -5.41 -27.97
N GLY A 275 -18.12 -6.13 -29.03
CA GLY A 275 -17.69 -7.52 -29.26
C GLY A 275 -16.17 -7.69 -29.42
N ASN A 276 -15.42 -6.63 -29.68
CA ASN A 276 -13.96 -6.59 -29.80
C ASN A 276 -13.29 -6.07 -28.49
N GLY A 277 -14.08 -5.77 -27.47
CA GLY A 277 -13.58 -5.27 -26.19
C GLY A 277 -13.27 -3.77 -26.18
N VAL A 278 -13.65 -3.02 -27.24
CA VAL A 278 -13.46 -1.58 -27.32
C VAL A 278 -14.54 -0.86 -26.52
N PRO A 279 -14.17 0.03 -25.57
CA PRO A 279 -15.12 0.80 -24.79
C PRO A 279 -16.04 1.67 -25.66
N GLN A 280 -17.36 1.66 -25.35
CA GLN A 280 -18.38 2.43 -26.09
C GLN A 280 -19.06 3.49 -25.21
N ARG A 281 -18.86 3.44 -23.90
CA ARG A 281 -19.47 4.40 -22.97
C ARG A 281 -19.01 5.83 -23.26
N LEU A 282 -19.93 6.80 -23.20
CA LEU A 282 -19.57 8.20 -23.34
C LEU A 282 -18.64 8.66 -22.21
N LEU A 283 -17.53 9.31 -22.56
CA LEU A 283 -16.52 9.80 -21.60
C LEU A 283 -17.11 10.75 -20.55
N ALA A 284 -18.06 11.59 -20.96
CA ALA A 284 -18.74 12.50 -20.04
C ALA A 284 -19.53 11.76 -18.96
N ASP A 285 -20.21 10.65 -19.33
CA ASP A 285 -21.01 9.86 -18.40
C ASP A 285 -20.12 9.04 -17.46
N LEU A 286 -19.01 8.49 -17.96
CA LEU A 286 -18.01 7.84 -17.12
C LEU A 286 -17.41 8.82 -16.10
N SER A 287 -16.97 9.99 -16.58
CA SER A 287 -16.38 11.04 -15.73
C SER A 287 -17.38 11.51 -14.65
N ARG A 288 -18.65 11.67 -15.03
CA ARG A 288 -19.73 12.00 -14.08
C ARG A 288 -19.91 10.89 -13.04
N ALA A 289 -19.93 9.63 -13.46
CA ALA A 289 -20.06 8.49 -12.56
C ALA A 289 -18.88 8.41 -11.57
N ILE A 290 -17.64 8.64 -12.03
CA ILE A 290 -16.46 8.64 -11.17
C ILE A 290 -16.59 9.74 -10.09
N ARG A 291 -17.06 10.94 -10.48
CA ARG A 291 -17.21 12.10 -9.56
C ARG A 291 -18.32 11.95 -8.54
N LEU A 292 -19.30 11.06 -8.76
CA LEU A 292 -20.31 10.73 -7.75
C LEU A 292 -19.74 10.07 -6.50
N VAL A 293 -18.55 9.49 -6.59
CA VAL A 293 -17.88 8.89 -5.44
C VAL A 293 -16.80 9.84 -4.95
N GLU A 294 -16.90 10.28 -3.69
CA GLU A 294 -15.96 11.21 -3.10
C GLU A 294 -14.52 10.68 -3.16
N ALA A 295 -13.61 11.51 -3.65
CA ALA A 295 -12.18 11.23 -3.66
C ALA A 295 -11.45 12.09 -2.64
N ARG A 296 -10.43 11.49 -2.03
CA ARG A 296 -9.44 12.20 -1.21
C ARG A 296 -8.10 12.11 -1.89
N TYR A 297 -7.77 13.12 -2.70
CA TYR A 297 -6.45 13.15 -3.31
C TYR A 297 -5.40 13.59 -2.29
N ALA A 298 -4.25 12.90 -2.33
CA ALA A 298 -3.03 13.27 -1.62
C ALA A 298 -1.82 12.92 -2.52
N PRO A 299 -0.65 13.57 -2.38
CA PRO A 299 0.53 13.30 -3.21
C PRO A 299 0.95 11.83 -3.23
N GLU A 300 0.76 11.10 -2.15
CA GLU A 300 1.05 9.66 -2.03
C GLU A 300 0.22 8.81 -3.00
N CYS A 301 -0.91 9.33 -3.49
CA CYS A 301 -1.71 8.65 -4.52
C CYS A 301 -0.91 8.44 -5.81
N LEU A 302 0.07 9.30 -6.12
CA LEU A 302 0.90 9.17 -7.32
C LEU A 302 1.68 7.85 -7.37
N SER A 303 2.06 7.31 -6.23
CA SER A 303 2.79 6.04 -6.13
C SER A 303 1.92 4.84 -5.80
N THR A 304 0.66 5.06 -5.37
CA THR A 304 -0.15 4.00 -4.76
C THR A 304 -1.53 3.80 -5.38
N CYS A 305 -1.98 4.67 -6.29
CA CYS A 305 -3.33 4.59 -6.84
C CYS A 305 -3.39 4.91 -8.32
N GLU A 306 -3.99 4.03 -9.10
CA GLU A 306 -4.16 4.17 -10.54
C GLU A 306 -5.09 5.34 -10.93
N MET A 307 -5.94 5.80 -9.98
CA MET A 307 -6.81 6.96 -10.16
C MET A 307 -6.11 8.32 -9.96
N CYS A 308 -4.81 8.32 -9.64
CA CYS A 308 -4.08 9.49 -9.13
C CYS A 308 -4.19 10.73 -10.04
N TYR A 309 -4.02 10.58 -11.35
CA TYR A 309 -4.06 11.74 -12.26
C TYR A 309 -5.46 12.29 -12.45
N PHE A 310 -6.48 11.43 -12.53
CA PHE A 310 -7.87 11.87 -12.55
C PHE A 310 -8.22 12.65 -11.27
N CYS A 311 -7.91 12.08 -10.11
CA CYS A 311 -8.19 12.74 -8.83
C CYS A 311 -7.35 14.01 -8.62
N ARG A 312 -6.11 14.05 -9.14
CA ARG A 312 -5.27 15.26 -9.10
C ARG A 312 -5.87 16.38 -9.93
N GLU A 313 -6.45 16.07 -11.08
CA GLU A 313 -7.14 17.07 -11.90
C GLU A 313 -8.36 17.63 -11.19
N GLU A 314 -9.14 16.80 -10.52
CA GLU A 314 -10.27 17.25 -9.70
C GLU A 314 -9.82 18.13 -8.51
N ALA A 315 -8.66 17.82 -7.91
CA ALA A 315 -8.11 18.54 -6.77
C ALA A 315 -7.37 19.83 -7.17
N LYS A 316 -7.38 20.21 -8.46
CA LYS A 316 -6.79 21.49 -8.90
C LYS A 316 -7.40 22.66 -8.12
N GLY A 317 -6.51 23.51 -7.61
CA GLY A 317 -6.90 24.65 -6.79
C GLY A 317 -7.17 24.34 -5.32
N CYS A 318 -7.17 23.06 -4.91
CA CYS A 318 -7.29 22.66 -3.51
C CYS A 318 -5.90 22.51 -2.87
N THR A 319 -5.73 22.98 -1.66
CA THR A 319 -4.48 22.84 -0.88
C THR A 319 -4.19 21.38 -0.52
N ALA A 320 -5.21 20.52 -0.47
CA ALA A 320 -5.05 19.08 -0.30
C ALA A 320 -4.12 18.44 -1.37
N ALA A 321 -4.06 19.03 -2.58
CA ALA A 321 -3.17 18.60 -3.65
C ALA A 321 -1.67 18.80 -3.33
N LEU A 322 -1.35 19.64 -2.33
CA LEU A 322 0.01 19.92 -1.89
C LEU A 322 0.51 18.94 -0.82
N GLY A 323 -0.39 18.14 -0.26
CA GLY A 323 -0.11 17.25 0.84
C GLY A 323 -0.61 17.78 2.19
N ARG A 324 -0.62 16.88 3.17
CA ARG A 324 -1.16 17.18 4.50
C ARG A 324 -0.37 18.26 5.20
N ASP A 325 0.95 18.09 5.27
CA ASP A 325 1.82 19.00 6.00
C ASP A 325 1.78 20.41 5.41
N ALA A 326 1.85 20.53 4.07
CA ALA A 326 1.68 21.82 3.40
C ALA A 326 0.32 22.46 3.66
N ARG A 327 -0.76 21.68 3.71
CA ARG A 327 -2.09 22.18 4.03
C ARG A 327 -2.19 22.69 5.48
N GLU A 328 -1.58 21.97 6.43
CA GLU A 328 -1.52 22.37 7.83
C GLU A 328 -0.73 23.69 7.99
N GLU A 329 0.42 23.80 7.33
CA GLU A 329 1.23 25.05 7.29
C GLU A 329 0.48 26.22 6.64
N LEU A 330 -0.45 25.95 5.73
CA LEU A 330 -1.33 26.96 5.14
C LEU A 330 -2.55 27.26 6.00
N GLY A 331 -2.57 26.85 7.28
CA GLY A 331 -3.66 27.08 8.22
C GLY A 331 -4.92 26.29 7.92
N GLY A 332 -4.80 25.15 7.25
CA GLY A 332 -5.94 24.28 6.90
C GLY A 332 -6.88 24.87 5.82
N VAL A 333 -6.55 26.02 5.24
CA VAL A 333 -7.35 26.68 4.19
C VAL A 333 -7.50 25.75 2.99
N GLU A 334 -8.74 25.52 2.53
CA GLU A 334 -9.02 24.51 1.50
C GLU A 334 -8.66 24.93 0.08
N GLN A 335 -8.78 26.23 -0.24
CA GLN A 335 -8.61 26.73 -1.60
C GLN A 335 -7.32 27.55 -1.72
N VAL A 336 -6.50 27.21 -2.70
CA VAL A 336 -5.25 27.94 -3.02
C VAL A 336 -5.53 29.42 -3.29
N GLN A 337 -6.62 29.74 -4.00
CA GLN A 337 -7.01 31.11 -4.26
C GLN A 337 -7.28 31.91 -2.97
N THR A 338 -7.88 31.26 -1.98
CA THR A 338 -8.11 31.86 -0.66
C THR A 338 -6.80 32.10 0.07
N VAL A 339 -5.88 31.13 0.05
CA VAL A 339 -4.52 31.30 0.60
C VAL A 339 -3.82 32.51 -0.02
N LEU A 340 -3.86 32.63 -1.35
CA LEU A 340 -3.23 33.73 -2.07
C LEU A 340 -3.86 35.09 -1.73
N ARG A 341 -5.17 35.17 -1.61
CA ARG A 341 -5.87 36.39 -1.18
C ARG A 341 -5.49 36.79 0.24
N LEU A 342 -5.49 35.84 1.17
CA LEU A 342 -5.09 36.08 2.56
C LEU A 342 -3.61 36.55 2.66
N ALA A 343 -2.74 35.96 1.89
CA ALA A 343 -1.32 36.36 1.83
C ALA A 343 -1.11 37.78 1.26
N ARG A 344 -1.93 38.21 0.29
CA ARG A 344 -1.87 39.53 -0.34
C ARG A 344 -2.62 40.61 0.40
N ALA A 345 -3.26 40.28 1.50
CA ALA A 345 -4.17 41.17 2.26
C ALA A 345 -5.44 41.58 1.49
N ASP A 346 -5.80 40.86 0.44
CA ASP A 346 -7.04 41.05 -0.32
C ASP A 346 -8.23 40.42 0.44
N GLY A 347 -8.81 41.16 1.35
CA GLY A 347 -9.84 40.70 2.25
C GLY A 347 -9.32 40.44 3.67
N ILE A 348 -9.89 41.17 4.64
CA ILE A 348 -9.57 40.99 6.07
C ILE A 348 -10.59 40.02 6.65
N PRO A 349 -10.15 38.83 7.14
CA PRO A 349 -11.05 37.93 7.84
C PRO A 349 -11.61 38.59 9.11
N ALA A 350 -12.79 38.16 9.57
CA ALA A 350 -13.36 38.61 10.82
C ALA A 350 -12.37 38.38 11.98
N PRO A 351 -12.15 39.36 12.86
CA PRO A 351 -11.29 39.19 14.03
C PRO A 351 -11.69 37.95 14.85
N GLY A 352 -10.72 37.14 15.27
CA GLY A 352 -10.95 35.95 16.09
C GLY A 352 -11.43 34.71 15.33
N SER A 353 -11.51 34.76 13.99
CA SER A 353 -11.75 33.55 13.20
C SER A 353 -10.44 32.76 12.92
N ASP A 354 -10.54 31.45 12.71
CA ASP A 354 -9.40 30.60 12.32
C ASP A 354 -8.68 31.14 11.08
N LEU A 355 -9.43 31.80 10.19
CA LEU A 355 -8.87 32.46 9.00
C LEU A 355 -8.06 33.71 9.34
N ALA A 356 -8.31 34.37 10.46
CA ALA A 356 -7.57 35.57 10.86
C ALA A 356 -6.12 35.18 11.29
N GLU A 357 -5.98 34.08 12.02
CA GLU A 357 -4.69 33.56 12.42
C GLU A 357 -3.88 33.08 11.21
N ALA A 358 -4.49 32.26 10.37
CA ALA A 358 -3.89 31.82 9.11
C ALA A 358 -3.45 33.02 8.22
N ALA A 359 -4.28 34.05 8.10
CA ALA A 359 -3.97 35.26 7.35
C ALA A 359 -2.75 36.01 7.90
N ALA A 360 -2.61 36.09 9.23
CA ALA A 360 -1.46 36.76 9.87
C ALA A 360 -0.16 36.03 9.52
N VAL A 361 -0.13 34.70 9.62
CA VAL A 361 1.03 33.85 9.29
C VAL A 361 1.38 33.96 7.80
N LEU A 362 0.38 33.83 6.90
CA LEU A 362 0.57 33.89 5.46
C LEU A 362 1.12 35.26 5.00
N ARG A 363 0.64 36.36 5.60
CA ARG A 363 1.16 37.72 5.31
C ARG A 363 2.59 37.90 5.80
N ALA A 364 2.93 37.36 6.97
CA ALA A 364 4.30 37.37 7.47
C ALA A 364 5.23 36.62 6.52
N ALA A 365 4.87 35.42 6.09
CA ALA A 365 5.62 34.64 5.12
C ALA A 365 5.76 35.36 3.76
N ALA A 366 4.69 35.98 3.26
CA ALA A 366 4.73 36.75 2.02
C ALA A 366 5.66 37.95 2.08
N ARG A 367 5.70 38.67 3.21
CA ARG A 367 6.64 39.79 3.43
C ARG A 367 8.08 39.30 3.47
N LEU A 368 8.39 38.23 4.19
CA LEU A 368 9.74 37.64 4.24
C LEU A 368 10.18 37.22 2.85
N ARG A 369 9.34 36.53 2.08
CA ARG A 369 9.64 36.15 0.70
C ARG A 369 9.95 37.38 -0.18
N ALA A 370 9.14 38.43 -0.10
CA ALA A 370 9.37 39.67 -0.86
C ALA A 370 10.71 40.31 -0.52
N GLY A 371 11.06 40.38 0.78
CA GLY A 371 12.37 40.90 1.22
C GLY A 371 13.55 40.10 0.69
N ILE A 372 13.47 38.76 0.71
CA ILE A 372 14.54 37.91 0.16
C ILE A 372 14.68 38.09 -1.35
N LEU A 373 13.58 38.17 -2.09
CA LEU A 373 13.63 38.36 -3.54
C LEU A 373 14.17 39.75 -3.92
N GLN A 374 13.92 40.79 -3.14
CA GLN A 374 14.48 42.13 -3.34
C GLN A 374 15.99 42.21 -3.02
N ALA A 375 16.44 41.41 -2.04
CA ALA A 375 17.86 41.34 -1.68
C ALA A 375 18.73 40.49 -2.63
N ALA A 376 18.07 39.68 -3.50
CA ALA A 376 18.73 38.79 -4.46
C ALA A 376 18.85 39.41 -5.88
N VAL A 377 18.36 40.64 -6.09
CA VAL A 377 18.49 41.46 -7.31
C VAL A 377 19.49 42.58 -7.07
#